data_a32d7ba79c2cf68dfa4f31a73943426f
#
_entry.id   a32d7ba79c2cf68dfa4f31a73943426f
#
_cell.length_a   1.000
_cell.length_b   1.000
_cell.length_c   1.000
_cell.angle_alpha   90.00
_cell.angle_beta   90.00
_cell.angle_gamma   90.00
#
_symmetry.space_group_name_H-M   'P 1'
#
loop_
_entity.id
_entity.type
_entity.pdbx_description
1 polymer ?
#
loop_
_entity_poly.entity_id
_entity_poly.type
_entity_poly.pdbx_seq_one_letter_code
_entity_poly.pdbx_strand_id
1 'polypeptide(L)'
;MFLKSNKKRKFSVYVYKSPTDSERVNHSYETYEEAQRTKQELYTEGAWLNKVYYKEKGYKKSIIVNEKENNSMTIREIIEKHERNKQKKCQEKKF
;
A
#
# COMPACT_ATOMS: atom_id res chain seq x y z
N MET A 1 25.68 5.89 -16.47
CA MET A 1 25.16 5.75 -16.22
C MET A 1 24.30 5.42 -15.91
N PHE A 2 24.28 5.34 -15.96
CA PHE A 2 23.52 5.23 -15.75
C PHE A 2 22.69 4.64 -15.28
N LEU A 3 22.71 4.37 -14.94
CA LEU A 3 22.05 3.92 -14.50
C LEU A 3 21.09 3.79 -14.09
N LYS A 4 20.98 4.19 -14.09
CA LYS A 4 20.23 4.23 -13.69
C LYS A 4 19.25 3.95 -13.65
N SER A 5 19.23 4.14 -13.87
CA SER A 5 18.30 4.08 -13.96
C SER A 5 17.66 3.16 -13.65
N ASN A 6 17.82 2.79 -13.44
CA ASN A 6 17.15 1.91 -13.12
C ASN A 6 16.50 1.81 -11.95
N LYS A 7 16.59 2.77 -11.61
CA LYS A 7 16.03 2.72 -10.67
C LYS A 7 14.82 2.38 -10.70
N LYS A 8 14.48 1.74 -10.39
CA LYS A 8 13.34 1.35 -10.54
C LYS A 8 12.50 1.67 -9.46
N ARG A 9 11.25 1.90 -9.61
CA ARG A 9 10.32 2.21 -8.58
C ARG A 9 9.98 0.93 -7.87
N LYS A 10 10.29 0.85 -6.59
CA LYS A 10 10.18 -0.38 -5.84
C LYS A 10 8.97 -0.48 -4.94
N PHE A 11 8.40 0.62 -4.54
CA PHE A 11 7.32 0.61 -3.57
C PHE A 11 6.05 1.14 -4.18
N SER A 12 4.95 0.46 -3.90
CA SER A 12 3.64 0.91 -4.36
C SER A 12 2.70 0.98 -3.17
N VAL A 13 1.75 1.90 -3.24
CA VAL A 13 0.73 2.02 -2.21
C VAL A 13 -0.57 1.53 -2.82
N TYR A 14 -1.21 0.58 -2.16
CA TYR A 14 -2.48 0.06 -2.61
C TYR A 14 -3.56 0.34 -1.58
N VAL A 15 -4.72 0.73 -2.06
CA VAL A 15 -5.90 0.85 -1.21
C VAL A 15 -6.80 -0.33 -1.52
N TYR A 16 -7.55 -0.78 -0.55
CA TYR A 16 -8.37 -1.96 -0.78
C TYR A 16 -9.55 -2.02 0.18
N LYS A 17 -10.60 -2.70 -0.26
CA LYS A 17 -11.73 -3.03 0.56
C LYS A 17 -11.69 -4.50 0.94
N SER A 18 -11.15 -5.32 0.06
CA SER A 18 -10.99 -6.73 0.28
C SER A 18 -9.81 -7.21 -0.54
N PRO A 19 -9.34 -8.43 -0.35
CA PRO A 19 -8.20 -8.92 -1.14
C PRO A 19 -8.44 -8.90 -2.65
N THR A 20 -9.70 -8.95 -3.06
CA THR A 20 -10.00 -8.94 -4.50
C THR A 20 -10.45 -7.58 -5.00
N ASP A 21 -10.53 -6.59 -4.13
CA ASP A 21 -10.99 -5.25 -4.51
C ASP A 21 -9.95 -4.24 -4.06
N SER A 22 -9.00 -3.98 -4.91
CA SER A 22 -7.88 -3.09 -4.58
C SER A 22 -7.51 -2.25 -5.79
N GLU A 23 -6.76 -1.20 -5.52
CA GLU A 23 -6.33 -0.29 -6.56
C GLU A 23 -5.01 0.33 -6.15
N ARG A 24 -4.10 0.49 -7.12
CA ARG A 24 -2.83 1.15 -6.85
C ARG A 24 -3.02 2.66 -6.85
N VAL A 25 -2.43 3.32 -5.88
CA VAL A 25 -2.53 4.76 -5.73
C VAL A 25 -1.45 5.44 -6.55
N ASN A 26 -1.86 6.24 -7.52
CA ASN A 26 -0.92 6.97 -8.38
C ASN A 26 0.01 6.03 -9.13
N HIS A 27 1.26 5.98 -8.70
CA HIS A 27 2.27 5.18 -9.37
C HIS A 27 3.19 4.59 -8.31
N SER A 28 4.19 3.86 -8.77
CA SER A 28 5.17 3.30 -7.85
C SER A 28 6.15 4.37 -7.40
N TYR A 29 6.79 4.14 -6.28
CA TYR A 29 7.72 5.09 -5.70
C TYR A 29 9.09 4.44 -5.54
N GLU A 30 10.11 5.26 -5.54
CA GLU A 30 11.47 4.76 -5.43
C GLU A 30 11.87 4.45 -4.01
N THR A 31 11.36 5.19 -3.05
CA THR A 31 11.73 5.00 -1.67
C THR A 31 10.53 4.67 -0.81
N TYR A 32 10.82 4.01 0.29
CA TYR A 32 9.78 3.69 1.24
C TYR A 32 9.17 4.94 1.85
N GLU A 33 10.00 5.96 2.03
CA GLU A 33 9.52 7.20 2.62
C GLU A 33 8.48 7.88 1.74
N GLU A 34 8.70 7.84 0.44
CA GLU A 34 7.73 8.43 -0.47
C GLU A 34 6.41 7.68 -0.40
N ALA A 35 6.49 6.35 -0.31
CA ALA A 35 5.28 5.55 -0.21
C ALA A 35 4.56 5.84 1.11
N GLN A 36 5.32 6.03 2.18
CA GLN A 36 4.73 6.36 3.46
C GLN A 36 4.00 7.69 3.44
N ARG A 37 4.59 8.65 2.76
CA ARG A 37 3.95 9.96 2.63
C ARG A 37 2.63 9.84 1.91
N THR A 38 2.61 9.05 0.86
CA THR A 38 1.39 8.83 0.11
C THR A 38 0.35 8.16 0.99
N LYS A 39 0.77 7.16 1.75
CA LYS A 39 -0.14 6.47 2.64
C LYS A 39 -0.69 7.42 3.70
N GLN A 40 0.16 8.28 4.21
CA GLN A 40 -0.25 9.24 5.20
C GLN A 40 -1.29 10.19 4.64
N GLU A 41 -1.10 10.60 3.40
CA GLU A 41 -2.06 11.49 2.76
C GLU A 41 -3.42 10.82 2.60
N LEU A 42 -3.43 9.52 2.41
CA LEU A 42 -4.69 8.80 2.31
C LEU A 42 -5.48 8.89 3.62
N TYR A 43 -4.79 8.97 4.73
CA TYR A 43 -5.45 9.05 6.04
C TYR A 43 -5.66 10.47 6.53
N THR A 44 -5.17 11.44 5.80
CA THR A 44 -5.31 12.82 6.22
C THR A 44 -6.61 13.40 5.68
N GLU A 45 -7.48 13.75 6.57
CA GLU A 45 -8.76 14.30 6.15
C GLU A 45 -8.56 15.61 5.43
N GLY A 46 -9.20 15.76 4.28
CA GLY A 46 -9.05 16.95 3.48
C GLY A 46 -7.99 16.84 2.41
N ALA A 47 -7.11 15.85 2.50
CA ALA A 47 -6.11 15.66 1.48
C ALA A 47 -6.75 15.10 0.21
N TRP A 48 -6.13 15.40 -0.91
CA TRP A 48 -6.69 15.00 -2.20
C TRP A 48 -6.82 13.49 -2.33
N LEU A 49 -5.80 12.76 -1.90
CA LEU A 49 -5.83 11.31 -2.00
C LEU A 49 -6.91 10.72 -1.10
N ASN A 50 -7.05 11.26 0.09
CA ASN A 50 -8.10 10.82 0.99
C ASN A 50 -9.47 11.02 0.35
N LYS A 51 -9.65 12.17 -0.27
CA LYS A 51 -10.91 12.48 -0.90
C LYS A 51 -11.22 11.52 -2.03
N VAL A 52 -10.27 11.31 -2.91
CA VAL A 52 -10.50 10.49 -4.10
C VAL A 52 -10.67 9.03 -3.76
N TYR A 53 -9.75 8.48 -2.97
CA TYR A 53 -9.74 7.05 -2.75
C TYR A 53 -10.60 6.60 -1.59
N TYR A 54 -10.60 7.35 -0.51
CA TYR A 54 -11.34 6.93 0.67
C TYR A 54 -12.78 7.43 0.66
N LYS A 55 -12.96 8.69 0.36
CA LYS A 55 -14.32 9.24 0.41
C LYS A 55 -15.13 8.96 -0.83
N GLU A 56 -14.55 9.16 -1.98
CA GLU A 56 -15.31 8.97 -3.21
C GLU A 56 -15.41 7.51 -3.63
N LYS A 57 -14.29 6.80 -3.57
CA LYS A 57 -14.28 5.41 -3.99
C LYS A 57 -14.62 4.44 -2.89
N GLY A 58 -14.55 4.89 -1.65
CA GLY A 58 -14.99 4.05 -0.55
C GLY A 58 -13.97 3.11 0.01
N TYR A 59 -12.72 3.25 -0.36
CA TYR A 59 -11.67 2.42 0.24
C TYR A 59 -11.45 2.85 1.68
N LYS A 60 -10.95 1.94 2.48
CA LYS A 60 -10.73 2.23 3.90
C LYS A 60 -9.40 1.76 4.43
N LYS A 61 -8.69 0.97 3.66
CA LYS A 61 -7.41 0.42 4.10
C LYS A 61 -6.37 0.62 3.02
N SER A 62 -5.12 0.65 3.43
CA SER A 62 -4.03 0.78 2.48
C SER A 62 -2.81 0.02 2.98
N ILE A 63 -1.97 -0.39 2.05
CA ILE A 63 -0.72 -1.05 2.38
C ILE A 63 0.37 -0.56 1.44
N ILE A 64 1.60 -0.70 1.89
CA ILE A 64 2.75 -0.41 1.07
C ILE A 64 3.34 -1.74 0.61
N VAL A 65 3.50 -1.90 -0.69
CA VAL A 65 4.00 -3.14 -1.28
C VAL A 65 5.40 -2.91 -1.79
N ASN A 66 6.33 -3.75 -1.34
CA ASN A 66 7.67 -3.75 -1.87
C ASN A 66 7.68 -4.63 -3.11
N GLU A 67 7.66 -4.00 -4.27
CA GLU A 67 7.52 -4.71 -5.53
C GLU A 67 8.66 -5.70 -5.75
N LYS A 68 9.83 -5.35 -5.27
CA LYS A 68 10.97 -6.20 -5.45
C LYS A 68 10.85 -7.49 -4.66
N GLU A 69 10.40 -7.39 -3.44
CA GLU A 69 10.27 -8.56 -2.58
C GLU A 69 9.07 -9.41 -2.95
N ASN A 70 8.05 -8.79 -3.49
CA ASN A 70 6.79 -9.48 -3.72
C ASN A 70 6.47 -9.67 -5.19
N ASN A 71 7.49 -9.72 -6.03
CA ASN A 71 7.22 -9.78 -7.45
C ASN A 71 6.60 -11.09 -7.90
N SER A 72 6.67 -12.13 -7.08
CA SER A 72 6.06 -13.40 -7.43
C SER A 72 4.69 -13.60 -6.79
N MET A 73 4.20 -12.60 -6.08
CA MET A 73 2.90 -12.69 -5.42
C MET A 73 1.92 -11.74 -6.09
N THR A 74 0.67 -12.15 -6.12
CA THR A 74 -0.36 -11.25 -6.61
C THR A 74 -0.75 -10.27 -5.51
N ILE A 75 -1.38 -9.19 -5.89
CA ILE A 75 -1.84 -8.20 -4.93
C ILE A 75 -2.82 -8.83 -3.94
N ARG A 76 -3.66 -9.73 -4.44
CA ARG A 76 -4.59 -10.41 -3.59
C ARG A 76 -3.88 -11.18 -2.48
N GLU A 77 -2.84 -11.90 -2.85
CA GLU A 77 -2.08 -12.68 -1.87
C GLU A 77 -1.39 -11.78 -0.87
N ILE A 78 -0.86 -10.66 -1.35
CA ILE A 78 -0.18 -9.73 -0.47
C ILE A 78 -1.14 -9.16 0.55
N ILE A 79 -2.32 -8.78 0.12
CA ILE A 79 -3.32 -8.22 1.02
C ILE A 79 -3.77 -9.27 2.03
N GLU A 80 -3.98 -10.48 1.58
CA GLU A 80 -4.40 -11.55 2.47
C GLU A 80 -3.37 -11.80 3.56
N LYS A 81 -2.12 -11.79 3.16
CA LYS A 81 -1.03 -12.00 4.10
C LYS A 81 -0.95 -10.85 5.10
N HIS A 82 -1.14 -9.65 4.62
CA HIS A 82 -1.11 -8.48 5.48
C HIS A 82 -2.20 -8.53 6.53
N GLU A 83 -3.40 -8.89 6.13
CA GLU A 83 -4.51 -8.98 7.07
C GLU A 83 -4.28 -10.06 8.09
N ARG A 84 -3.73 -11.17 7.66
CA ARG A 84 -3.44 -12.27 8.57
C ARG A 84 -2.41 -11.87 9.60
N ASN A 85 -1.36 -11.19 9.17
CA ASN A 85 -0.33 -10.73 10.09
C ASN A 85 -0.87 -9.72 11.08
N LYS A 86 -1.76 -8.89 10.61
CA LYS A 86 -2.37 -7.90 11.46
C LYS A 86 -3.14 -8.53 12.59
N GLN A 87 -3.91 -9.55 12.27
CA GLN A 87 -4.68 -10.25 13.29
C GLN A 87 -3.77 -10.94 14.28
N LYS A 88 -2.73 -11.54 13.77
CA LYS A 88 -1.77 -12.22 14.62
C LYS A 88 -1.16 -11.25 15.60
N LYS A 89 -0.78 -10.09 15.11
CA LYS A 89 -0.20 -9.08 15.96
C LYS A 89 -1.13 -8.67 17.05
N CYS A 90 -2.38 -8.50 16.72
CA CYS A 90 -3.36 -8.13 17.71
C CYS A 90 -3.46 -9.16 18.81
N GLN A 91 -3.44 -10.41 18.44
CA GLN A 91 -3.52 -11.47 19.42
C GLN A 91 -2.32 -11.48 20.34
N GLU A 92 -1.17 -11.24 19.79
CA GLU A 92 0.04 -11.21 20.60
C GLU A 92 0.00 -10.09 21.61
N LYS A 93 -0.60 -9.01 21.24
CA LYS A 93 -0.69 -7.89 22.13
C LYS A 93 -1.52 -8.14 23.35
N LYS A 94 -2.32 -9.13 23.32
CA LYS A 94 -3.18 -9.41 24.45
C LYS A 94 -2.42 -9.88 25.64
N PHE A 95 -1.22 -10.27 25.46
CA PHE A 95 -0.42 -10.62 26.61
C PHE A 95 0.20 -9.39 27.20
#